data_106af4ec6adf81e9b6bebd487a601063
#
_entry.id   106af4ec6adf81e9b6bebd487a601063
#
_cell.length_a   1.000
_cell.length_b   1.000
_cell.length_c   1.000
_cell.angle_alpha   90.00
_cell.angle_beta   90.00
_cell.angle_gamma   90.00
#
_symmetry.space_group_name_H-M   'P 1'
#
loop_
_entity.id
_entity.type
_entity.pdbx_description
1 polymer ?
#
loop_
_entity_poly.entity_id
_entity_poly.type
_entity_poly.pdbx_seq_one_letter_code
_entity_poly.pdbx_strand_id
1 'polypeptide(L)'
;MVVLASGGGAARLVNDESILTTRALTLDGTGDILGQYLRKAAKSNLYNAEEEVEESKAAIRKGLFCRIPVHAYILMFHLELHHYVWVHVDDVTPYAYQPNLKQKLILPEEQTDLIDILTAEMDILMDDIIAGKSGGTTVLCAGQPGVGKTLTAEVYSEIIKRPLYRVHSGQLGLNVAATEAILKDTLTRAQRWGAVMLIDEADVCIKRRDDDITMNAVVGVFLRVLEYFNGLLFLTTNRIDDIDEAIVSRCIALIKFYPPDATARRKIWGVMTEQFGLAVDGRLLEQLTETFPDASGGDIKGLAKLVAKYCHHKKVKPSLEAFKRCSIFRGMDLDEQTSP
;
A
#
# COMPACT_ATOMS: atom_id res chain seq x y z
N MET A 1 -6.78 6.16 -9.14
CA MET A 1 -7.08 6.06 -7.70
C MET A 1 -7.78 7.34 -7.23
N VAL A 2 -8.71 7.24 -6.33
CA VAL A 2 -9.44 8.36 -5.72
C VAL A 2 -9.44 8.22 -4.20
N VAL A 3 -9.81 9.30 -3.52
CA VAL A 3 -9.94 9.34 -2.06
C VAL A 3 -11.40 9.58 -1.70
N LEU A 4 -11.91 8.80 -0.77
CA LEU A 4 -13.19 9.03 -0.12
C LEU A 4 -12.99 9.98 1.06
N ALA A 5 -13.58 11.16 0.98
CA ALA A 5 -13.56 12.16 2.04
C ALA A 5 -14.81 11.99 2.92
N SER A 6 -14.86 11.00 3.80
CA SER A 6 -15.94 10.90 4.77
C SER A 6 -15.44 10.57 6.17
N GLY A 7 -15.94 11.31 7.16
CA GLY A 7 -15.95 10.91 8.56
C GLY A 7 -14.61 10.80 9.28
N GLY A 8 -13.56 11.52 8.85
CA GLY A 8 -12.31 11.64 9.63
C GLY A 8 -11.15 10.77 9.17
N GLY A 9 -11.24 10.04 8.06
CA GLY A 9 -10.13 9.31 7.45
C GLY A 9 -10.24 9.32 5.92
N ALA A 10 -9.12 9.52 5.23
CA ALA A 10 -9.08 9.46 3.77
C ALA A 10 -8.89 7.98 3.35
N ALA A 11 -9.95 7.35 2.88
CA ALA A 11 -9.87 5.99 2.33
C ALA A 11 -9.44 6.02 0.86
N ARG A 12 -8.49 5.16 0.47
CA ARG A 12 -8.01 5.03 -0.91
C ARG A 12 -8.82 3.98 -1.66
N LEU A 13 -9.38 4.39 -2.81
CA LEU A 13 -10.24 3.57 -3.64
C LEU A 13 -9.72 3.47 -5.07
N VAL A 14 -9.95 2.33 -5.70
CA VAL A 14 -9.64 2.10 -7.12
C VAL A 14 -10.93 1.77 -7.87
N ASN A 15 -11.12 2.39 -9.02
CA ASN A 15 -12.17 1.99 -9.95
C ASN A 15 -11.74 0.69 -10.64
N ASP A 16 -12.49 -0.39 -10.41
CA ASP A 16 -12.26 -1.70 -11.04
C ASP A 16 -13.38 -2.01 -12.02
N GLU A 17 -13.23 -1.55 -13.24
CA GLU A 17 -14.22 -1.73 -14.31
C GLU A 17 -14.46 -3.20 -14.67
N SER A 18 -13.53 -4.09 -14.37
CA SER A 18 -13.67 -5.52 -14.70
C SER A 18 -14.77 -6.22 -13.93
N ILE A 19 -15.23 -5.65 -12.83
CA ILE A 19 -16.36 -6.21 -12.08
C ILE A 19 -17.65 -6.21 -12.92
N LEU A 20 -17.76 -5.29 -13.86
CA LEU A 20 -18.88 -5.21 -14.79
C LEU A 20 -18.87 -6.37 -15.79
N THR A 21 -17.68 -6.89 -16.11
CA THR A 21 -17.51 -7.98 -17.07
C THR A 21 -17.51 -9.36 -16.40
N THR A 22 -16.98 -9.47 -15.17
CA THR A 22 -16.83 -10.76 -14.46
C THR A 22 -18.10 -11.21 -13.76
N ARG A 23 -19.00 -10.32 -13.40
CA ARG A 23 -20.26 -10.67 -12.72
C ARG A 23 -21.45 -10.80 -13.66
N ALA A 24 -21.23 -11.07 -14.97
CA ALA A 24 -22.36 -11.24 -15.87
C ALA A 24 -23.57 -10.33 -15.48
N LEU A 25 -23.27 -9.07 -15.13
CA LEU A 25 -24.25 -8.04 -15.31
C LEU A 25 -24.40 -7.99 -16.82
N THR A 26 -25.18 -8.92 -17.36
CA THR A 26 -25.85 -8.77 -18.63
C THR A 26 -26.59 -7.48 -18.45
N LEU A 27 -25.92 -6.39 -18.81
CA LEU A 27 -26.59 -5.16 -19.18
C LEU A 27 -27.34 -5.53 -20.46
N ASP A 28 -28.46 -6.24 -20.27
CA ASP A 28 -29.41 -6.51 -21.34
C ASP A 28 -29.76 -5.14 -21.89
N GLY A 29 -29.12 -4.82 -23.02
CA GLY A 29 -29.35 -3.61 -23.78
C GLY A 29 -29.27 -2.33 -22.94
N THR A 30 -28.10 -1.69 -22.87
CA THR A 30 -27.92 -0.35 -22.25
C THR A 30 -28.95 0.69 -22.72
N GLY A 31 -29.60 0.45 -23.86
CA GLY A 31 -30.73 1.24 -24.33
C GLY A 31 -32.01 1.10 -23.49
N ASP A 32 -32.17 -0.01 -22.77
CA ASP A 32 -33.45 -0.25 -22.08
C ASP A 32 -33.40 0.11 -20.58
N ILE A 33 -32.20 0.17 -19.95
CA ILE A 33 -32.09 0.60 -18.54
C ILE A 33 -32.50 2.06 -18.37
N LEU A 34 -32.03 2.92 -19.26
CA LEU A 34 -32.46 4.33 -19.27
C LEU A 34 -33.95 4.44 -19.56
N GLY A 35 -34.45 3.66 -20.52
CA GLY A 35 -35.89 3.57 -20.85
C GLY A 35 -36.70 3.03 -19.67
N GLN A 36 -36.24 2.05 -18.94
CA GLN A 36 -36.92 1.53 -17.74
C GLN A 36 -36.87 2.53 -16.58
N TYR A 37 -35.77 3.22 -16.38
CA TYR A 37 -35.66 4.28 -15.38
C TYR A 37 -36.58 5.43 -15.69
N LEU A 38 -36.59 5.91 -16.95
CA LEU A 38 -37.47 6.97 -17.41
C LEU A 38 -38.94 6.56 -17.33
N ARG A 39 -39.31 5.31 -17.66
CA ARG A 39 -40.65 4.77 -17.45
C ARG A 39 -41.05 4.65 -15.99
N LYS A 40 -40.10 4.34 -15.08
CA LYS A 40 -40.37 4.35 -13.63
C LYS A 40 -40.54 5.76 -13.08
N ALA A 41 -39.69 6.68 -13.49
CA ALA A 41 -39.81 8.10 -13.13
C ALA A 41 -41.12 8.71 -13.66
N ALA A 42 -41.48 8.37 -14.89
CA ALA A 42 -42.73 8.76 -15.53
C ALA A 42 -43.98 8.22 -14.83
N LYS A 43 -43.95 7.02 -14.28
CA LYS A 43 -45.07 6.45 -13.49
C LYS A 43 -45.26 7.10 -12.13
N SER A 44 -44.26 7.80 -11.60
CA SER A 44 -44.34 8.51 -10.32
C SER A 44 -44.89 9.92 -10.44
N ASN A 45 -44.87 10.54 -11.64
CA ASN A 45 -45.42 11.86 -11.92
C ASN A 45 -46.53 11.78 -12.95
N LEU A 46 -47.74 12.05 -12.55
CA LEU A 46 -48.97 11.83 -13.29
C LEU A 46 -49.26 12.82 -14.47
N TYR A 47 -48.39 13.78 -14.72
CA TYR A 47 -48.58 14.76 -15.82
C TYR A 47 -47.27 14.97 -16.60
N ASN A 48 -47.29 14.81 -17.92
CA ASN A 48 -46.27 15.11 -18.94
C ASN A 48 -45.06 14.15 -19.03
N ALA A 49 -45.16 12.96 -18.50
CA ALA A 49 -44.07 12.02 -18.46
C ALA A 49 -43.62 11.49 -19.84
N GLU A 50 -44.49 11.43 -20.81
CA GLU A 50 -44.15 10.97 -22.16
C GLU A 50 -43.36 12.03 -22.95
N GLU A 51 -43.68 13.29 -22.75
CA GLU A 51 -43.00 14.42 -23.39
C GLU A 51 -41.60 14.61 -22.83
N GLU A 52 -41.44 14.56 -21.50
CA GLU A 52 -40.10 14.58 -20.83
C GLU A 52 -39.22 13.41 -21.23
N VAL A 53 -39.78 12.21 -21.43
CA VAL A 53 -39.05 11.04 -21.90
C VAL A 53 -38.55 11.21 -23.33
N GLU A 54 -39.38 11.77 -24.23
CA GLU A 54 -38.97 12.01 -25.62
C GLU A 54 -37.98 13.17 -25.74
N GLU A 55 -38.11 14.22 -24.93
CA GLU A 55 -37.14 15.31 -24.85
C GLU A 55 -35.78 14.82 -24.31
N SER A 56 -35.82 13.96 -23.28
CA SER A 56 -34.60 13.34 -22.73
C SER A 56 -33.92 12.42 -23.74
N LYS A 57 -34.70 11.61 -24.50
CA LYS A 57 -34.17 10.79 -25.60
C LYS A 57 -33.57 11.64 -26.73
N ALA A 58 -34.22 12.75 -27.07
CA ALA A 58 -33.71 13.67 -28.07
C ALA A 58 -32.41 14.37 -27.63
N ALA A 59 -32.31 14.71 -26.33
CA ALA A 59 -31.09 15.26 -25.72
C ALA A 59 -29.93 14.25 -25.72
N ILE A 60 -30.20 12.98 -25.44
CA ILE A 60 -29.22 11.88 -25.53
C ILE A 60 -28.68 11.74 -26.96
N ARG A 61 -29.58 11.70 -27.95
CA ARG A 61 -29.20 11.62 -29.38
C ARG A 61 -28.36 12.80 -29.86
N LYS A 62 -28.51 13.97 -29.25
CA LYS A 62 -27.72 15.17 -29.52
C LYS A 62 -26.38 15.22 -28.78
N GLY A 63 -26.01 14.18 -28.05
CA GLY A 63 -24.74 14.12 -27.30
C GLY A 63 -24.69 14.99 -26.04
N LEU A 64 -25.82 15.44 -25.51
CA LEU A 64 -25.91 16.24 -24.29
C LEU A 64 -25.92 15.35 -23.03
N PHE A 65 -24.98 14.40 -22.96
CA PHE A 65 -24.83 13.47 -21.84
C PHE A 65 -24.48 14.12 -20.50
N CYS A 66 -23.97 15.33 -20.50
CA CYS A 66 -23.59 16.04 -19.29
C CYS A 66 -24.74 16.40 -18.33
N ARG A 67 -26.00 16.13 -18.70
CA ARG A 67 -27.19 16.42 -17.87
C ARG A 67 -28.02 15.19 -17.51
N ILE A 68 -27.62 14.00 -17.92
CA ILE A 68 -28.35 12.77 -17.55
C ILE A 68 -27.87 12.38 -16.15
N PRO A 69 -28.75 12.22 -15.16
CA PRO A 69 -28.38 11.66 -13.89
C PRO A 69 -28.02 10.18 -14.11
N VAL A 70 -26.77 9.93 -14.42
CA VAL A 70 -26.18 8.62 -14.28
C VAL A 70 -26.18 8.31 -12.79
N HIS A 71 -26.33 7.05 -12.43
CA HIS A 71 -26.36 6.60 -11.04
C HIS A 71 -25.33 7.35 -10.18
N ALA A 72 -25.79 8.00 -9.11
CA ALA A 72 -24.94 8.84 -8.25
C ALA A 72 -23.88 8.04 -7.46
N TYR A 73 -24.00 6.71 -7.45
CA TYR A 73 -23.08 5.81 -6.77
C TYR A 73 -22.28 4.98 -7.77
N ILE A 74 -20.98 4.83 -7.49
CA ILE A 74 -20.05 3.96 -8.21
C ILE A 74 -19.54 2.86 -7.29
N LEU A 75 -19.39 1.65 -7.85
CA LEU A 75 -18.79 0.54 -7.11
C LEU A 75 -17.28 0.61 -7.26
N MET A 76 -16.58 0.82 -6.15
CA MET A 76 -15.13 0.97 -6.10
C MET A 76 -14.51 -0.04 -5.15
N PHE A 77 -13.28 -0.44 -5.40
CA PHE A 77 -12.54 -1.32 -4.50
C PHE A 77 -11.80 -0.50 -3.44
N HIS A 78 -12.04 -0.83 -2.17
CA HIS A 78 -11.39 -0.21 -1.03
C HIS A 78 -10.05 -0.92 -0.75
N LEU A 79 -8.93 -0.21 -0.93
CA LEU A 79 -7.58 -0.81 -0.84
C LEU A 79 -7.20 -1.31 0.56
N GLU A 80 -7.79 -0.74 1.61
CA GLU A 80 -7.49 -1.14 3.00
C GLU A 80 -8.44 -2.21 3.53
N LEU A 81 -9.72 -2.18 3.12
CA LEU A 81 -10.74 -3.12 3.56
C LEU A 81 -10.85 -4.35 2.67
N HIS A 82 -10.20 -4.35 1.50
CA HIS A 82 -10.15 -5.44 0.53
C HIS A 82 -11.52 -5.93 0.05
N HIS A 83 -12.49 -5.01 -0.04
CA HIS A 83 -13.80 -5.31 -0.61
C HIS A 83 -14.34 -4.12 -1.41
N TYR A 84 -15.39 -4.40 -2.19
CA TYR A 84 -16.06 -3.37 -2.97
C TYR A 84 -17.05 -2.59 -2.12
N VAL A 85 -17.08 -1.27 -2.31
CA VAL A 85 -17.97 -0.34 -1.63
C VAL A 85 -18.69 0.54 -2.66
N TRP A 86 -19.95 0.83 -2.42
CA TRP A 86 -20.70 1.82 -3.17
C TRP A 86 -20.38 3.21 -2.61
N VAL A 87 -19.96 4.11 -3.46
CA VAL A 87 -19.53 5.46 -3.09
C VAL A 87 -20.27 6.48 -3.91
N HIS A 88 -20.76 7.53 -3.27
CA HIS A 88 -21.37 8.65 -3.98
C HIS A 88 -20.30 9.43 -4.75
N VAL A 89 -20.62 9.87 -5.96
CA VAL A 89 -19.64 10.54 -6.84
C VAL A 89 -19.13 11.87 -6.26
N ASP A 90 -19.96 12.56 -5.46
CA ASP A 90 -19.59 13.83 -4.83
C ASP A 90 -18.61 13.63 -3.64
N ASP A 91 -18.53 12.42 -3.09
CA ASP A 91 -17.66 12.10 -1.95
C ASP A 91 -16.26 11.68 -2.39
N VAL A 92 -15.99 11.56 -3.69
CA VAL A 92 -14.71 11.13 -4.21
C VAL A 92 -13.93 12.27 -4.84
N THR A 93 -12.65 12.31 -4.54
CA THR A 93 -11.70 13.25 -5.14
C THR A 93 -10.52 12.50 -5.74
N PRO A 94 -9.88 13.00 -6.82
CA PRO A 94 -8.66 12.40 -7.35
C PRO A 94 -7.57 12.33 -6.27
N TYR A 95 -6.89 11.19 -6.20
CA TYR A 95 -5.76 11.05 -5.27
C TYR A 95 -4.56 11.85 -5.75
N ALA A 96 -4.01 12.68 -4.88
CA ALA A 96 -2.78 13.43 -5.13
C ALA A 96 -1.58 12.67 -4.57
N TYR A 97 -0.78 12.08 -5.45
CA TYR A 97 0.47 11.40 -5.07
C TYR A 97 1.49 12.38 -4.51
N GLN A 98 2.31 11.90 -3.59
CA GLN A 98 3.30 12.69 -2.86
C GLN A 98 4.75 12.22 -3.14
N PRO A 99 5.31 12.51 -4.31
CA PRO A 99 6.67 12.06 -4.66
C PRO A 99 7.75 12.63 -3.73
N ASN A 100 7.47 13.74 -3.06
CA ASN A 100 8.37 14.37 -2.08
C ASN A 100 8.66 13.47 -0.85
N LEU A 101 7.88 12.40 -0.64
CA LEU A 101 8.13 11.42 0.42
C LEU A 101 9.48 10.71 0.24
N LYS A 102 10.06 10.72 -0.96
CA LYS A 102 11.42 10.21 -1.19
C LYS A 102 12.45 10.84 -0.24
N GLN A 103 12.33 12.13 0.05
CA GLN A 103 13.25 12.85 0.94
C GLN A 103 13.16 12.40 2.39
N LYS A 104 12.05 11.76 2.78
CA LYS A 104 11.81 11.22 4.12
C LYS A 104 12.26 9.75 4.27
N LEU A 105 12.57 9.09 3.16
CA LEU A 105 13.07 7.72 3.15
C LEU A 105 14.60 7.74 3.24
N ILE A 106 15.13 7.30 4.37
CA ILE A 106 16.57 7.27 4.62
C ILE A 106 17.06 5.83 4.39
N LEU A 107 17.68 5.61 3.25
CA LEU A 107 18.30 4.33 2.85
C LEU A 107 19.76 4.58 2.44
N PRO A 108 20.62 3.55 2.43
CA PRO A 108 21.90 3.58 1.74
C PRO A 108 21.73 3.94 0.26
N GLU A 109 22.68 4.68 -0.29
CA GLU A 109 22.65 5.16 -1.67
C GLU A 109 22.50 4.01 -2.67
N GLU A 110 23.29 2.94 -2.50
CA GLU A 110 23.23 1.75 -3.36
C GLU A 110 21.84 1.09 -3.39
N GLN A 111 21.14 1.06 -2.26
CA GLN A 111 19.77 0.51 -2.20
C GLN A 111 18.78 1.44 -2.87
N THR A 112 18.94 2.75 -2.70
CA THR A 112 18.12 3.78 -3.34
C THR A 112 18.25 3.70 -4.86
N ASP A 113 19.48 3.66 -5.36
CA ASP A 113 19.77 3.56 -6.79
C ASP A 113 19.20 2.28 -7.41
N LEU A 114 19.38 1.14 -6.72
CA LEU A 114 18.83 -0.14 -7.19
C LEU A 114 17.31 -0.06 -7.33
N ILE A 115 16.61 0.45 -6.29
CA ILE A 115 15.15 0.52 -6.31
C ILE A 115 14.68 1.56 -7.35
N ASP A 116 15.40 2.67 -7.51
CA ASP A 116 15.12 3.67 -8.56
C ASP A 116 15.20 3.03 -9.95
N ILE A 117 16.22 2.24 -10.23
CA ILE A 117 16.39 1.51 -11.51
C ILE A 117 15.22 0.53 -11.69
N LEU A 118 14.91 -0.28 -10.68
CA LEU A 118 13.85 -1.29 -10.75
C LEU A 118 12.44 -0.70 -10.91
N THR A 119 12.25 0.55 -10.51
CA THR A 119 10.95 1.24 -10.58
C THR A 119 10.82 2.23 -11.75
N ALA A 120 11.95 2.65 -12.36
CA ALA A 120 11.95 3.65 -13.42
C ALA A 120 11.30 3.15 -14.71
N GLU A 121 11.44 1.88 -15.04
CA GLU A 121 11.09 1.30 -16.33
C GLU A 121 10.05 0.18 -16.19
N MET A 122 9.05 0.40 -15.38
CA MET A 122 8.01 -0.62 -15.15
C MET A 122 7.19 -0.98 -16.40
N ASP A 123 7.22 -0.16 -17.42
CA ASP A 123 6.51 -0.38 -18.67
C ASP A 123 7.40 -1.14 -19.71
N ILE A 124 8.69 -1.31 -19.42
CA ILE A 124 9.57 -2.16 -20.21
C ILE A 124 9.42 -3.59 -19.70
N LEU A 125 8.56 -4.33 -20.38
CA LEU A 125 8.46 -5.77 -20.22
C LEU A 125 9.73 -6.40 -20.77
N MET A 126 10.61 -6.89 -19.90
CA MET A 126 11.65 -7.82 -20.30
C MET A 126 11.01 -9.20 -20.46
N ASP A 127 10.58 -9.51 -21.68
CA ASP A 127 10.06 -10.83 -21.99
C ASP A 127 11.14 -11.89 -21.71
N ASP A 128 10.75 -12.95 -21.01
CA ASP A 128 11.58 -14.14 -20.85
C ASP A 128 11.75 -14.84 -22.21
N ILE A 129 12.72 -15.74 -22.34
CA ILE A 129 13.00 -16.54 -23.55
C ILE A 129 11.71 -17.24 -24.04
N ILE A 130 10.76 -17.52 -23.15
CA ILE A 130 9.46 -18.10 -23.48
C ILE A 130 8.38 -17.03 -23.32
N ALA A 131 7.74 -16.64 -24.40
CA ALA A 131 6.62 -15.71 -24.39
C ALA A 131 5.52 -16.14 -23.40
N GLY A 132 5.12 -15.23 -22.49
CA GLY A 132 4.10 -15.47 -21.49
C GLY A 132 4.64 -15.98 -20.14
N LYS A 133 5.93 -16.23 -19.97
CA LYS A 133 6.60 -16.27 -18.68
C LYS A 133 6.97 -14.84 -18.29
N SER A 134 6.57 -14.43 -17.11
CA SER A 134 6.49 -13.04 -16.76
C SER A 134 7.83 -12.30 -16.69
N GLY A 135 7.85 -11.10 -17.25
CA GLY A 135 8.82 -10.06 -16.95
C GLY A 135 8.51 -9.24 -15.71
N GLY A 136 7.77 -9.78 -14.72
CA GLY A 136 7.44 -9.05 -13.50
C GLY A 136 8.65 -8.79 -12.61
N THR A 137 8.69 -7.62 -11.98
CA THR A 137 9.76 -7.21 -11.06
C THR A 137 9.38 -7.57 -9.64
N THR A 138 9.96 -8.66 -9.10
CA THR A 138 9.78 -9.05 -7.70
C THR A 138 11.00 -8.66 -6.88
N VAL A 139 10.80 -7.84 -5.85
CA VAL A 139 11.84 -7.38 -4.93
C VAL A 139 11.59 -7.94 -3.54
N LEU A 140 12.55 -8.67 -3.01
CA LEU A 140 12.47 -9.22 -1.64
C LEU A 140 13.23 -8.32 -0.67
N CYS A 141 12.52 -7.77 0.31
CA CYS A 141 13.02 -6.90 1.35
C CYS A 141 13.12 -7.67 2.68
N ALA A 142 14.33 -8.03 3.09
CA ALA A 142 14.57 -8.80 4.31
C ALA A 142 15.29 -7.95 5.38
N GLY A 143 14.93 -8.10 6.65
CA GLY A 143 15.58 -7.36 7.74
C GLY A 143 14.75 -7.35 9.02
N GLN A 144 15.31 -6.80 10.08
CA GLN A 144 14.66 -6.70 11.38
C GLN A 144 13.39 -5.84 11.32
N PRO A 145 12.46 -5.96 12.29
CA PRO A 145 11.32 -5.05 12.39
C PRO A 145 11.76 -3.58 12.51
N GLY A 146 10.99 -2.66 11.91
CA GLY A 146 11.23 -1.22 12.08
C GLY A 146 12.34 -0.60 11.23
N VAL A 147 13.06 -1.36 10.39
CA VAL A 147 14.16 -0.85 9.55
C VAL A 147 13.71 -0.19 8.24
N GLY A 148 12.40 -0.15 7.93
CA GLY A 148 11.88 0.60 6.79
C GLY A 148 11.42 -0.21 5.58
N LYS A 149 11.41 -1.55 5.63
CA LYS A 149 11.01 -2.43 4.50
C LYS A 149 9.66 -2.05 3.87
N THR A 150 8.61 -2.05 4.69
CA THR A 150 7.25 -1.70 4.26
C THR A 150 7.16 -0.25 3.80
N LEU A 151 7.81 0.68 4.53
CA LEU A 151 7.86 2.09 4.19
C LEU A 151 8.46 2.33 2.80
N THR A 152 9.46 1.53 2.41
CA THR A 152 10.08 1.62 1.08
C THR A 152 9.05 1.38 -0.02
N ALA A 153 8.28 0.30 0.04
CA ALA A 153 7.22 0.02 -0.93
C ALA A 153 6.14 1.13 -0.96
N GLU A 154 5.75 1.64 0.21
CA GLU A 154 4.79 2.74 0.34
C GLU A 154 5.31 4.02 -0.34
N VAL A 155 6.54 4.42 -0.06
CA VAL A 155 7.15 5.63 -0.64
C VAL A 155 7.34 5.49 -2.15
N TYR A 156 7.82 4.33 -2.62
CA TYR A 156 8.02 4.12 -4.05
C TYR A 156 6.70 4.09 -4.83
N SER A 157 5.61 3.58 -4.26
CA SER A 157 4.29 3.68 -4.90
C SER A 157 3.86 5.14 -5.13
N GLU A 158 4.20 6.04 -4.20
CA GLU A 158 3.93 7.47 -4.33
C GLU A 158 4.82 8.15 -5.39
N ILE A 159 6.11 7.76 -5.46
CA ILE A 159 7.07 8.29 -6.44
C ILE A 159 6.64 7.94 -7.87
N ILE A 160 6.32 6.66 -8.11
CA ILE A 160 5.93 6.18 -9.45
C ILE A 160 4.44 6.45 -9.77
N LYS A 161 3.72 7.08 -8.84
CA LYS A 161 2.30 7.46 -8.98
C LYS A 161 1.38 6.27 -9.31
N ARG A 162 1.58 5.15 -8.65
CA ARG A 162 0.75 3.95 -8.81
C ARG A 162 0.06 3.59 -7.49
N PRO A 163 -1.14 3.00 -7.53
CA PRO A 163 -1.80 2.53 -6.32
C PRO A 163 -0.93 1.50 -5.60
N LEU A 164 -0.86 1.56 -4.27
CA LEU A 164 -0.28 0.48 -3.47
C LEU A 164 -1.38 -0.49 -3.04
N TYR A 165 -1.28 -1.74 -3.47
CA TYR A 165 -2.15 -2.81 -3.02
C TYR A 165 -1.38 -3.69 -2.03
N ARG A 166 -1.66 -3.47 -0.74
CA ARG A 166 -0.99 -4.16 0.37
C ARG A 166 -1.83 -5.32 0.85
N VAL A 167 -1.21 -6.49 1.03
CA VAL A 167 -1.81 -7.70 1.59
C VAL A 167 -0.87 -8.24 2.66
N HIS A 168 -1.41 -8.65 3.80
CA HIS A 168 -0.66 -9.39 4.80
C HIS A 168 -0.72 -10.90 4.52
N SER A 169 0.38 -11.61 4.73
CA SER A 169 0.42 -13.05 4.48
C SER A 169 -0.63 -13.83 5.27
N GLY A 170 -1.00 -13.37 6.47
CA GLY A 170 -2.08 -13.95 7.26
C GLY A 170 -3.46 -13.95 6.59
N GLN A 171 -3.70 -13.04 5.64
CA GLN A 171 -4.95 -12.99 4.87
C GLN A 171 -5.02 -14.06 3.79
N LEU A 172 -3.88 -14.64 3.41
CA LEU A 172 -3.82 -15.71 2.40
C LEU A 172 -4.29 -17.06 2.96
N GLY A 173 -4.23 -17.23 4.29
CA GLY A 173 -4.65 -18.46 4.98
C GLY A 173 -3.65 -19.60 4.85
N LEU A 174 -4.02 -20.76 5.39
CA LEU A 174 -3.19 -21.99 5.37
C LEU A 174 -3.80 -23.11 4.50
N ASN A 175 -5.00 -22.93 3.99
CA ASN A 175 -5.61 -23.88 3.06
C ASN A 175 -5.05 -23.65 1.67
N VAL A 176 -4.33 -24.63 1.15
CA VAL A 176 -3.58 -24.55 -0.13
C VAL A 176 -4.44 -24.07 -1.30
N ALA A 177 -5.65 -24.64 -1.46
CA ALA A 177 -6.54 -24.30 -2.57
C ALA A 177 -7.12 -22.87 -2.40
N ALA A 178 -7.50 -22.50 -1.19
CA ALA A 178 -7.98 -21.15 -0.88
C ALA A 178 -6.86 -20.11 -1.07
N THR A 179 -5.66 -20.40 -0.59
CA THR A 179 -4.48 -19.55 -0.77
C THR A 179 -4.19 -19.30 -2.24
N GLU A 180 -4.23 -20.35 -3.08
CA GLU A 180 -4.01 -20.21 -4.50
C GLU A 180 -5.05 -19.30 -5.17
N ALA A 181 -6.33 -19.50 -4.85
CA ALA A 181 -7.41 -18.71 -5.41
C ALA A 181 -7.31 -17.23 -5.00
N ILE A 182 -7.08 -16.95 -3.70
CA ILE A 182 -6.94 -15.60 -3.16
C ILE A 182 -5.72 -14.91 -3.77
N LEU A 183 -4.58 -15.61 -3.84
CA LEU A 183 -3.34 -15.04 -4.37
C LEU A 183 -3.47 -14.71 -5.86
N LYS A 184 -4.03 -15.62 -6.66
CA LYS A 184 -4.29 -15.39 -8.10
C LYS A 184 -5.21 -14.19 -8.32
N ASP A 185 -6.31 -14.12 -7.59
CA ASP A 185 -7.27 -13.01 -7.71
C ASP A 185 -6.64 -11.68 -7.30
N THR A 186 -5.87 -11.67 -6.21
CA THR A 186 -5.16 -10.49 -5.71
C THR A 186 -4.13 -9.97 -6.71
N LEU A 187 -3.27 -10.86 -7.22
CA LEU A 187 -2.24 -10.49 -8.20
C LEU A 187 -2.85 -10.06 -9.54
N THR A 188 -3.93 -10.73 -9.99
CA THR A 188 -4.65 -10.33 -11.20
C THR A 188 -5.25 -8.93 -11.07
N ARG A 189 -5.81 -8.59 -9.90
CA ARG A 189 -6.29 -7.21 -9.63
C ARG A 189 -5.14 -6.21 -9.66
N ALA A 190 -4.03 -6.51 -8.97
CA ALA A 190 -2.86 -5.64 -8.95
C ALA A 190 -2.34 -5.34 -10.35
N GLN A 191 -2.26 -6.34 -11.21
CA GLN A 191 -1.87 -6.18 -12.62
C GLN A 191 -2.83 -5.27 -13.39
N ARG A 192 -4.15 -5.51 -13.30
CA ARG A 192 -5.15 -4.68 -13.98
C ARG A 192 -5.11 -3.22 -13.58
N TRP A 193 -4.86 -2.95 -12.31
CA TRP A 193 -4.77 -1.58 -11.81
C TRP A 193 -3.40 -0.94 -12.05
N GLY A 194 -2.44 -1.69 -12.59
CA GLY A 194 -1.04 -1.26 -12.66
C GLY A 194 -0.50 -0.91 -11.27
N ALA A 195 -0.99 -1.56 -10.23
CA ALA A 195 -0.64 -1.28 -8.86
C ALA A 195 0.73 -1.85 -8.48
N VAL A 196 1.40 -1.16 -7.56
CA VAL A 196 2.48 -1.76 -6.78
C VAL A 196 1.86 -2.74 -5.80
N MET A 197 2.23 -4.01 -5.91
CA MET A 197 1.80 -5.04 -4.99
C MET A 197 2.77 -5.14 -3.82
N LEU A 198 2.27 -5.19 -2.60
CA LEU A 198 3.06 -5.43 -1.40
C LEU A 198 2.48 -6.61 -0.64
N ILE A 199 3.23 -7.68 -0.51
CA ILE A 199 2.93 -8.77 0.44
C ILE A 199 3.80 -8.55 1.67
N ASP A 200 3.15 -8.05 2.71
CA ASP A 200 3.83 -7.69 3.96
C ASP A 200 3.86 -8.89 4.91
N GLU A 201 5.00 -9.06 5.60
CA GLU A 201 5.24 -10.20 6.47
C GLU A 201 5.03 -11.54 5.74
N ALA A 202 5.63 -11.68 4.57
CA ALA A 202 5.49 -12.85 3.70
C ALA A 202 6.10 -14.15 4.29
N ASP A 203 6.51 -14.13 5.56
CA ASP A 203 7.26 -15.17 6.25
C ASP A 203 6.72 -16.59 6.04
N VAL A 204 5.38 -16.73 6.00
CA VAL A 204 4.70 -18.01 5.79
C VAL A 204 4.86 -18.51 4.35
N CYS A 205 4.79 -17.60 3.37
CA CYS A 205 4.78 -17.94 1.95
C CYS A 205 6.18 -18.15 1.36
N ILE A 206 7.22 -17.68 2.06
CA ILE A 206 8.60 -17.69 1.58
C ILE A 206 9.55 -18.52 2.44
N LYS A 207 9.03 -19.12 3.52
CA LYS A 207 9.80 -19.95 4.44
C LYS A 207 10.48 -21.10 3.70
N ARG A 208 11.72 -21.42 4.10
CA ARG A 208 12.42 -22.63 3.64
C ARG A 208 11.57 -23.87 3.91
N ARG A 209 11.48 -24.73 2.93
CA ARG A 209 10.74 -26.00 3.03
C ARG A 209 11.37 -26.91 4.08
N ASP A 210 10.53 -27.50 4.89
CA ASP A 210 10.88 -28.43 5.98
C ASP A 210 9.98 -29.67 5.94
N ASP A 211 9.82 -30.37 7.05
CA ASP A 211 8.97 -31.58 7.15
C ASP A 211 7.45 -31.28 7.13
N ASP A 212 7.04 -30.02 7.19
CA ASP A 212 5.62 -29.61 7.11
C ASP A 212 5.12 -29.59 5.66
N ILE A 213 4.44 -30.68 5.26
CA ILE A 213 3.90 -30.84 3.93
C ILE A 213 2.91 -29.72 3.55
N THR A 214 2.12 -29.24 4.51
CA THR A 214 1.12 -28.19 4.26
C THR A 214 1.81 -26.86 3.96
N MET A 215 2.79 -26.50 4.74
CA MET A 215 3.57 -25.28 4.52
C MET A 215 4.36 -25.37 3.21
N ASN A 216 4.98 -26.50 2.92
CA ASN A 216 5.67 -26.72 1.64
C ASN A 216 4.72 -26.58 0.43
N ALA A 217 3.48 -27.02 0.56
CA ALA A 217 2.47 -26.84 -0.49
C ALA A 217 2.10 -25.36 -0.68
N VAL A 218 1.97 -24.58 0.39
CA VAL A 218 1.74 -23.12 0.32
C VAL A 218 2.90 -22.42 -0.40
N VAL A 219 4.15 -22.71 -0.02
CA VAL A 219 5.34 -22.18 -0.72
C VAL A 219 5.35 -22.58 -2.20
N GLY A 220 5.00 -23.82 -2.51
CA GLY A 220 4.88 -24.31 -3.89
C GLY A 220 3.83 -23.57 -4.72
N VAL A 221 2.68 -23.26 -4.14
CA VAL A 221 1.65 -22.43 -4.77
C VAL A 221 2.17 -21.03 -5.02
N PHE A 222 2.81 -20.43 -4.01
CA PHE A 222 3.36 -19.08 -4.11
C PHE A 222 4.40 -18.97 -5.23
N LEU A 223 5.34 -19.91 -5.29
CA LEU A 223 6.35 -20.01 -6.36
C LEU A 223 5.72 -20.07 -7.75
N ARG A 224 4.68 -20.92 -7.91
CA ARG A 224 3.99 -21.06 -9.18
C ARG A 224 3.27 -19.79 -9.60
N VAL A 225 2.61 -19.10 -8.67
CA VAL A 225 1.85 -17.90 -8.99
C VAL A 225 2.78 -16.73 -9.29
N LEU A 226 3.92 -16.61 -8.58
CA LEU A 226 4.95 -15.61 -8.87
C LEU A 226 5.51 -15.72 -10.30
N GLU A 227 5.62 -16.95 -10.82
CA GLU A 227 6.17 -17.19 -12.17
C GLU A 227 5.34 -16.51 -13.28
N TYR A 228 4.06 -16.25 -13.05
CA TYR A 228 3.14 -15.64 -14.02
C TYR A 228 2.72 -14.21 -13.66
N PHE A 229 3.24 -13.67 -12.57
CA PHE A 229 2.91 -12.30 -12.19
C PHE A 229 3.71 -11.31 -13.02
N ASN A 230 3.01 -10.41 -13.71
CA ASN A 230 3.61 -9.36 -14.52
C ASN A 230 3.28 -7.99 -13.91
N GLY A 231 4.12 -7.54 -12.99
CA GLY A 231 3.97 -6.27 -12.29
C GLY A 231 5.11 -6.05 -11.29
N LEU A 232 5.04 -4.96 -10.53
CA LEU A 232 5.97 -4.70 -9.44
C LEU A 232 5.44 -5.29 -8.13
N LEU A 233 6.21 -6.21 -7.56
CA LEU A 233 5.89 -6.88 -6.30
C LEU A 233 7.01 -6.67 -5.29
N PHE A 234 6.65 -6.12 -4.13
CA PHE A 234 7.51 -6.12 -2.95
C PHE A 234 7.06 -7.22 -1.99
N LEU A 235 8.02 -8.02 -1.56
CA LEU A 235 7.86 -8.99 -0.48
C LEU A 235 8.64 -8.49 0.72
N THR A 236 8.05 -8.46 1.91
CA THR A 236 8.80 -8.13 3.13
C THR A 236 8.87 -9.33 4.07
N THR A 237 10.00 -9.49 4.73
CA THR A 237 10.20 -10.53 5.74
C THR A 237 11.06 -10.04 6.89
N ASN A 238 10.80 -10.55 8.09
CA ASN A 238 11.64 -10.37 9.26
C ASN A 238 12.66 -11.50 9.43
N ARG A 239 12.57 -12.58 8.62
CA ARG A 239 13.39 -13.78 8.69
C ARG A 239 14.40 -13.79 7.55
N ILE A 240 15.63 -13.35 7.82
CA ILE A 240 16.68 -13.25 6.80
C ILE A 240 17.23 -14.63 6.42
N ASP A 241 17.35 -15.54 7.38
CA ASP A 241 18.06 -16.82 7.22
C ASP A 241 17.14 -18.00 6.89
N ASP A 242 15.82 -17.80 6.89
CA ASP A 242 14.81 -18.85 6.71
C ASP A 242 14.01 -18.67 5.39
N ILE A 243 14.68 -18.18 4.35
CA ILE A 243 14.05 -17.93 3.05
C ILE A 243 14.36 -19.12 2.12
N ASP A 244 13.34 -19.61 1.43
CA ASP A 244 13.49 -20.65 0.41
C ASP A 244 14.30 -20.13 -0.79
N GLU A 245 15.33 -20.88 -1.21
CA GLU A 245 16.22 -20.48 -2.31
C GLU A 245 15.48 -20.33 -3.64
N ALA A 246 14.41 -21.09 -3.86
CA ALA A 246 13.59 -20.98 -5.05
C ALA A 246 12.78 -19.66 -5.08
N ILE A 247 12.49 -19.05 -3.93
CA ILE A 247 11.90 -17.70 -3.87
C ILE A 247 12.96 -16.67 -4.26
N VAL A 248 14.16 -16.77 -3.68
CA VAL A 248 15.26 -15.85 -4.01
C VAL A 248 15.58 -15.88 -5.50
N SER A 249 15.59 -17.05 -6.12
CA SER A 249 15.88 -17.21 -7.56
C SER A 249 14.82 -16.59 -8.48
N ARG A 250 13.60 -16.35 -7.97
CA ARG A 250 12.49 -15.69 -8.72
C ARG A 250 12.42 -14.18 -8.45
N CYS A 251 13.17 -13.70 -7.46
CA CYS A 251 13.27 -12.28 -7.18
C CYS A 251 14.38 -11.67 -8.04
N ILE A 252 14.11 -10.54 -8.66
CA ILE A 252 15.13 -9.78 -9.40
C ILE A 252 16.17 -9.18 -8.45
N ALA A 253 15.75 -8.89 -7.21
CA ALA A 253 16.63 -8.36 -6.17
C ALA A 253 16.23 -8.86 -4.78
N LEU A 254 17.25 -9.12 -3.96
CA LEU A 254 17.15 -9.31 -2.51
C LEU A 254 17.82 -8.14 -1.81
N ILE A 255 17.03 -7.28 -1.17
CA ILE A 255 17.51 -6.11 -0.44
C ILE A 255 17.50 -6.43 1.04
N LYS A 256 18.70 -6.44 1.66
CA LYS A 256 18.86 -6.64 3.09
C LYS A 256 18.86 -5.28 3.80
N PHE A 257 17.88 -5.08 4.65
CA PHE A 257 17.77 -3.89 5.48
C PHE A 257 18.44 -4.12 6.82
N TYR A 258 19.31 -3.21 7.19
CA TYR A 258 20.04 -3.22 8.47
C TYR A 258 19.58 -2.07 9.37
N PRO A 259 19.78 -2.17 10.68
CA PRO A 259 19.62 -1.04 11.58
C PRO A 259 20.40 0.18 11.08
N PRO A 260 19.86 1.40 11.22
CA PRO A 260 20.50 2.59 10.70
C PRO A 260 21.79 2.89 11.46
N ASP A 261 22.85 3.32 10.77
CA ASP A 261 24.06 3.86 11.37
C ASP A 261 23.80 5.20 12.07
N ALA A 262 24.78 5.77 12.73
CA ALA A 262 24.65 7.03 13.47
C ALA A 262 24.19 8.19 12.55
N THR A 263 24.71 8.25 11.33
CA THR A 263 24.36 9.29 10.35
C THR A 263 22.92 9.16 9.89
N ALA A 264 22.50 7.94 9.54
CA ALA A 264 21.12 7.64 9.15
C ALA A 264 20.15 7.88 10.33
N ARG A 265 20.51 7.43 11.55
CA ARG A 265 19.69 7.69 12.75
C ARG A 265 19.47 9.17 12.99
N ARG A 266 20.53 10.00 12.89
CA ARG A 266 20.39 11.45 13.03
C ARG A 266 19.42 12.05 12.00
N LYS A 267 19.51 11.60 10.74
CA LYS A 267 18.58 12.01 9.69
C LYS A 267 17.15 11.56 9.99
N ILE A 268 16.96 10.32 10.44
CA ILE A 268 15.64 9.77 10.80
C ILE A 268 15.05 10.53 11.98
N TRP A 269 15.85 10.87 13.02
CA TRP A 269 15.40 11.73 14.11
C TRP A 269 14.93 13.08 13.59
N GLY A 270 15.69 13.73 12.70
CA GLY A 270 15.30 15.00 12.08
C GLY A 270 13.95 14.91 11.37
N VAL A 271 13.79 13.92 10.47
CA VAL A 271 12.54 13.70 9.73
C VAL A 271 11.36 13.41 10.68
N MET A 272 11.54 12.59 11.71
CA MET A 272 10.44 12.21 12.61
C MET A 272 10.07 13.35 13.56
N THR A 273 11.04 14.10 14.07
CA THR A 273 10.75 15.26 14.94
C THR A 273 10.03 16.36 14.17
N GLU A 274 10.44 16.65 12.96
CA GLU A 274 9.73 17.57 12.06
C GLU A 274 8.31 17.08 11.74
N GLN A 275 8.15 15.81 11.40
CA GLN A 275 6.86 15.18 11.08
C GLN A 275 5.85 15.30 12.23
N PHE A 276 6.30 15.23 13.48
CA PHE A 276 5.44 15.33 14.66
C PHE A 276 5.42 16.73 15.29
N GLY A 277 5.99 17.74 14.63
CA GLY A 277 5.97 19.13 15.09
C GLY A 277 6.77 19.37 16.35
N LEU A 278 7.82 18.57 16.59
CA LEU A 278 8.75 18.77 17.70
C LEU A 278 9.85 19.75 17.27
N ALA A 279 9.93 20.91 17.93
CA ALA A 279 11.01 21.86 17.72
C ALA A 279 12.29 21.36 18.40
N VAL A 280 13.10 20.61 17.66
CA VAL A 280 14.36 20.00 18.10
C VAL A 280 15.51 20.68 17.37
N ASP A 281 16.52 21.14 18.10
CA ASP A 281 17.73 21.74 17.54
C ASP A 281 18.78 20.67 17.16
N GLY A 282 19.82 21.09 16.43
CA GLY A 282 20.89 20.18 15.98
C GLY A 282 21.63 19.51 17.14
N ARG A 283 21.78 20.19 18.30
CA ARG A 283 22.43 19.65 19.49
C ARG A 283 21.61 18.52 20.13
N LEU A 284 20.29 18.75 20.24
CA LEU A 284 19.41 17.71 20.79
C LEU A 284 19.33 16.50 19.84
N LEU A 285 19.37 16.69 18.50
CA LEU A 285 19.45 15.58 17.54
C LEU A 285 20.71 14.73 17.72
N GLU A 286 21.86 15.36 17.99
CA GLU A 286 23.11 14.64 18.30
C GLU A 286 22.96 13.84 19.58
N GLN A 287 22.50 14.48 20.66
CA GLN A 287 22.26 13.81 21.93
C GLN A 287 21.29 12.62 21.82
N LEU A 288 20.22 12.75 21.02
CA LEU A 288 19.28 11.65 20.77
C LEU A 288 19.95 10.49 20.02
N THR A 289 20.81 10.82 19.05
CA THR A 289 21.54 9.81 18.25
C THR A 289 22.52 9.01 19.11
N GLU A 290 23.20 9.69 20.05
CA GLU A 290 24.14 9.08 21.00
C GLU A 290 23.43 8.32 22.12
N THR A 291 22.30 8.86 22.63
CA THR A 291 21.55 8.25 23.73
C THR A 291 20.85 6.96 23.31
N PHE A 292 20.45 6.86 22.04
CA PHE A 292 19.72 5.68 21.50
C PHE A 292 20.48 5.05 20.34
N PRO A 293 21.63 4.40 20.60
CA PRO A 293 22.53 3.88 19.55
C PRO A 293 21.90 2.73 18.74
N ASP A 294 21.02 1.95 19.36
CA ASP A 294 20.41 0.75 18.74
C ASP A 294 18.99 0.99 18.22
N ALA A 295 18.51 2.24 18.27
CA ALA A 295 17.15 2.57 17.86
C ALA A 295 16.93 2.35 16.35
N SER A 296 15.98 1.49 16.01
CA SER A 296 15.49 1.34 14.64
C SER A 296 14.66 2.56 14.20
N GLY A 297 14.40 2.69 12.91
CA GLY A 297 13.51 3.74 12.39
C GLY A 297 12.10 3.66 12.99
N GLY A 298 11.61 2.44 13.28
CA GLY A 298 10.33 2.21 13.94
C GLY A 298 10.32 2.68 15.40
N ASP A 299 11.42 2.47 16.12
CA ASP A 299 11.57 2.94 17.50
C ASP A 299 11.63 4.45 17.58
N ILE A 300 12.42 5.07 16.70
CA ILE A 300 12.53 6.53 16.58
C ILE A 300 11.14 7.14 16.29
N LYS A 301 10.42 6.60 15.30
CA LYS A 301 9.06 7.05 14.97
C LYS A 301 8.11 6.94 16.16
N GLY A 302 8.11 5.79 16.85
CA GLY A 302 7.25 5.53 17.98
C GLY A 302 7.56 6.45 19.16
N LEU A 303 8.85 6.64 19.47
CA LEU A 303 9.29 7.51 20.57
C LEU A 303 9.01 8.98 20.28
N ALA A 304 9.32 9.46 19.07
CA ALA A 304 9.03 10.84 18.67
C ALA A 304 7.52 11.14 18.75
N LYS A 305 6.66 10.22 18.28
CA LYS A 305 5.20 10.34 18.39
C LYS A 305 4.73 10.42 19.86
N LEU A 306 5.31 9.61 20.74
CA LEU A 306 4.96 9.60 22.16
C LEU A 306 5.40 10.90 22.85
N VAL A 307 6.62 11.36 22.58
CA VAL A 307 7.15 12.63 23.12
C VAL A 307 6.33 13.82 22.62
N ALA A 308 5.90 13.84 21.36
CA ALA A 308 5.03 14.87 20.84
C ALA A 308 3.71 14.97 21.63
N LYS A 309 3.07 13.83 21.90
CA LYS A 309 1.86 13.78 22.73
C LYS A 309 2.13 14.22 24.17
N TYR A 310 3.26 13.78 24.75
CA TYR A 310 3.66 14.17 26.10
C TYR A 310 3.88 15.68 26.21
N CYS A 311 4.67 16.26 25.30
CA CYS A 311 4.97 17.70 25.28
C CYS A 311 3.71 18.53 25.07
N HIS A 312 2.81 18.11 24.16
CA HIS A 312 1.54 18.78 23.93
C HIS A 312 0.64 18.77 25.19
N HIS A 313 0.51 17.60 25.84
CA HIS A 313 -0.33 17.47 27.06
C HIS A 313 0.23 18.24 28.25
N LYS A 314 1.54 18.16 28.48
CA LYS A 314 2.21 18.83 29.61
C LYS A 314 2.55 20.31 29.33
N LYS A 315 2.36 20.78 28.09
CA LYS A 315 2.73 22.14 27.64
C LYS A 315 4.21 22.43 27.87
N VAL A 316 5.09 21.47 27.67
CA VAL A 316 6.54 21.59 27.81
C VAL A 316 7.24 21.49 26.46
N LYS A 317 8.44 22.09 26.35
CA LYS A 317 9.29 21.94 25.17
C LYS A 317 9.93 20.55 25.12
N PRO A 318 10.24 20.01 23.93
CA PRO A 318 10.98 18.78 23.81
C PRO A 318 12.39 18.93 24.40
N SER A 319 12.80 17.95 25.19
CA SER A 319 14.12 17.88 25.83
C SER A 319 14.60 16.45 25.89
N LEU A 320 15.91 16.24 26.02
CA LEU A 320 16.48 14.88 26.15
C LEU A 320 15.84 14.10 27.29
N GLU A 321 15.56 14.79 28.41
CA GLU A 321 14.89 14.17 29.57
C GLU A 321 13.49 13.67 29.23
N ALA A 322 12.71 14.43 28.42
CA ALA A 322 11.39 13.99 27.96
C ALA A 322 11.49 12.74 27.09
N PHE A 323 12.50 12.64 26.23
CA PHE A 323 12.76 11.45 25.44
C PHE A 323 13.15 10.25 26.30
N LYS A 324 14.10 10.42 27.23
CA LYS A 324 14.50 9.38 28.20
C LYS A 324 13.33 8.88 29.04
N ARG A 325 12.48 9.80 29.52
CA ARG A 325 11.28 9.43 30.29
C ARG A 325 10.27 8.63 29.46
N CYS A 326 10.11 8.98 28.20
CA CYS A 326 9.16 8.29 27.31
C CYS A 326 9.72 6.96 26.76
N SER A 327 11.05 6.79 26.69
CA SER A 327 11.69 5.58 26.16
C SER A 327 11.40 4.34 26.99
N ILE A 328 11.26 4.46 28.29
CA ILE A 328 10.89 3.39 29.21
C ILE A 328 9.59 2.70 28.78
N PHE A 329 8.59 3.48 28.35
CA PHE A 329 7.30 2.95 27.87
C PHE A 329 7.38 2.30 26.47
N ARG A 330 8.54 2.36 25.83
CA ARG A 330 8.82 1.74 24.56
C ARG A 330 9.75 0.53 24.68
N GLY A 331 10.14 0.16 25.90
CA GLY A 331 11.13 -0.90 26.14
C GLY A 331 12.50 -0.56 25.56
N MET A 332 12.82 0.73 25.46
CA MET A 332 14.14 1.21 25.08
C MET A 332 14.87 1.56 26.37
N ASP A 333 15.27 0.50 27.09
CA ASP A 333 16.00 0.66 28.33
C ASP A 333 17.38 1.28 28.02
N LEU A 334 17.60 2.43 28.62
CA LEU A 334 18.94 2.99 28.68
C LEU A 334 19.64 2.15 29.77
N ASP A 335 20.49 1.23 29.35
CA ASP A 335 21.32 0.48 30.31
C ASP A 335 21.89 1.46 31.32
N GLU A 336 21.62 1.22 32.61
CA GLU A 336 22.25 1.89 33.74
C GLU A 336 23.74 1.50 33.84
N GLN A 337 24.48 1.58 32.72
CA GLN A 337 25.90 1.45 32.68
C GLN A 337 26.54 2.82 32.61
N THR A 338 26.37 3.59 33.69
CA THR A 338 27.37 4.55 34.17
C THR A 338 26.85 5.13 35.50
N SER A 339 27.02 4.36 36.56
CA SER A 339 27.25 4.96 37.87
C SER A 339 28.65 4.58 38.31
N PRO A 340 29.50 5.55 38.64
CA PRO A 340 30.86 5.35 39.06
C PRO A 340 30.96 4.65 40.43
#